data_149f38c6a79a78c7fff9fd1937304032
#
_entry.id   149f38c6a79a78c7fff9fd1937304032
#
_cell.length_a   1.000
_cell.length_b   1.000
_cell.length_c   1.000
_cell.angle_alpha   90.00
_cell.angle_beta   90.00
_cell.angle_gamma   90.00
#
_symmetry.space_group_name_H-M   'P 1'
#
loop_
_entity.id
_entity.type
_entity.pdbx_description
1 polymer ?
#
loop_
_entity_poly.entity_id
_entity_poly.type
_entity_poly.pdbx_seq_one_letter_code
_entity_poly.pdbx_strand_id
1 'polypeptide(L)'
;MSFQVADLNVSPLPPGPFECVLAHDSLHHILDLDSLLSRVSTVLVPEGALVVMDFVGMGPLCKLGSAFLFALLPTFQPYRQKWRLRRRIRSYLSSEKRKRQSIDSGTLEQLNPDSPFEEISGKSIPKLIRSRYAVEEYFTFLPFWYYLAPKIRLPHAGRYAAARLLRLSDNVIVRAFPNSGAYFFLVARPLTNDVA
;
A
#
# COMPACT_ATOMS: atom_id res chain seq x y z
N MET A 1 9.58 27.16 1.53
CA MET A 1 8.95 25.90 1.06
C MET A 1 8.36 26.19 -0.32
N SER A 2 8.67 25.40 -1.33
CA SER A 2 8.15 25.53 -2.70
C SER A 2 7.33 24.28 -3.05
N PHE A 3 6.33 24.45 -3.91
CA PHE A 3 5.50 23.36 -4.40
C PHE A 3 5.60 23.33 -5.93
N GLN A 4 5.70 22.14 -6.47
CA GLN A 4 5.70 21.90 -7.90
C GLN A 4 4.73 20.78 -8.24
N VAL A 5 3.93 20.95 -9.27
CA VAL A 5 3.11 19.88 -9.85
C VAL A 5 3.92 19.20 -10.94
N ALA A 6 4.13 17.88 -10.82
CA ALA A 6 4.89 17.11 -11.79
C ALA A 6 4.33 15.69 -11.90
N ASP A 7 4.31 15.15 -13.11
CA ASP A 7 4.06 13.73 -13.34
C ASP A 7 5.40 12.97 -13.25
N LEU A 8 5.60 12.24 -12.19
CA LEU A 8 6.86 11.52 -11.94
C LEU A 8 7.14 10.37 -12.93
N ASN A 9 6.15 9.96 -13.74
CA ASN A 9 6.37 8.98 -14.80
C ASN A 9 7.17 9.57 -15.97
N VAL A 10 7.05 10.89 -16.23
CA VAL A 10 7.65 11.55 -17.38
C VAL A 10 8.51 12.78 -17.03
N SER A 11 8.20 13.46 -15.94
CA SER A 11 8.91 14.67 -15.54
C SER A 11 10.26 14.36 -14.88
N PRO A 12 11.29 15.19 -15.11
CA PRO A 12 12.53 15.10 -14.36
C PRO A 12 12.28 15.42 -12.88
N LEU A 13 13.11 14.84 -12.02
CA LEU A 13 13.13 15.22 -10.61
C LEU A 13 13.74 16.62 -10.45
N PRO A 14 13.38 17.35 -9.38
CA PRO A 14 14.06 18.59 -9.03
C PRO A 14 15.57 18.34 -8.87
N PRO A 15 16.42 19.31 -9.26
CA PRO A 15 17.86 19.15 -9.10
C PRO A 15 18.24 19.01 -7.62
N GLY A 16 19.02 17.97 -7.30
CA GLY A 16 19.58 17.76 -5.97
C GLY A 16 20.78 18.68 -5.67
N PRO A 17 21.54 18.38 -4.62
CA PRO A 17 21.41 17.18 -3.77
C PRO A 17 20.39 17.34 -2.64
N PHE A 18 19.73 16.24 -2.27
CA PHE A 18 18.80 16.17 -1.15
C PHE A 18 19.31 15.22 -0.06
N GLU A 19 19.13 15.60 1.20
CA GLU A 19 19.44 14.73 2.34
C GLU A 19 18.35 13.68 2.56
N CYS A 20 17.11 13.98 2.15
CA CYS A 20 15.97 13.07 2.28
C CYS A 20 14.97 13.24 1.14
N VAL A 21 14.51 12.12 0.61
CA VAL A 21 13.34 12.04 -0.29
C VAL A 21 12.26 11.27 0.42
N LEU A 22 11.09 11.89 0.60
CA LEU A 22 9.91 11.26 1.19
C LEU A 22 8.88 10.93 0.12
N ALA A 23 8.52 9.65 0.00
CA ALA A 23 7.42 9.17 -0.82
C ALA A 23 6.27 8.68 0.07
N HIS A 24 5.13 9.35 -0.01
CA HIS A 24 3.93 9.01 0.76
C HIS A 24 2.76 8.77 -0.18
N ASP A 25 2.19 7.55 -0.11
CA ASP A 25 1.01 7.14 -0.90
C ASP A 25 1.12 7.49 -2.39
N SER A 26 2.30 7.28 -3.00
CA SER A 26 2.60 7.77 -4.35
C SER A 26 3.27 6.74 -5.26
N LEU A 27 4.10 5.85 -4.72
CA LEU A 27 4.89 4.93 -5.53
C LEU A 27 4.03 3.86 -6.23
N HIS A 28 2.88 3.50 -5.64
CA HIS A 28 1.97 2.53 -6.26
C HIS A 28 1.25 3.05 -7.52
N HIS A 29 1.36 4.36 -7.82
CA HIS A 29 0.87 4.98 -9.06
C HIS A 29 1.96 5.09 -10.14
N ILE A 30 3.19 4.69 -9.85
CA ILE A 30 4.31 4.84 -10.78
C ILE A 30 4.40 3.62 -11.70
N LEU A 31 4.41 3.87 -13.00
CA LEU A 31 4.47 2.84 -14.04
C LEU A 31 5.85 2.18 -14.11
N ASP A 32 6.90 2.99 -14.17
CA ASP A 32 8.29 2.55 -14.18
C ASP A 32 8.97 2.95 -12.87
N LEU A 33 8.66 2.19 -11.82
CA LEU A 33 9.20 2.42 -10.49
C LEU A 33 10.71 2.21 -10.45
N ASP A 34 11.25 1.29 -11.25
CA ASP A 34 12.69 1.00 -11.29
C ASP A 34 13.48 2.21 -11.80
N SER A 35 13.01 2.83 -12.89
CA SER A 35 13.56 4.08 -13.42
C SER A 35 13.44 5.24 -12.43
N LEU A 36 12.27 5.39 -11.76
CA LEU A 36 12.10 6.42 -10.74
C LEU A 36 13.09 6.25 -9.59
N LEU A 37 13.23 5.05 -9.05
CA LEU A 37 14.17 4.77 -7.95
C LEU A 37 15.62 5.04 -8.36
N SER A 38 16.00 4.73 -9.60
CA SER A 38 17.32 5.07 -10.13
C SER A 38 17.53 6.60 -10.19
N ARG A 39 16.53 7.36 -10.64
CA ARG A 39 16.59 8.83 -10.66
C ARG A 39 16.64 9.42 -9.24
N VAL A 40 15.93 8.84 -8.29
CA VAL A 40 15.97 9.27 -6.89
C VAL A 40 17.35 9.07 -6.29
N SER A 41 18.06 7.97 -6.60
CA SER A 41 19.43 7.76 -6.10
C SER A 41 20.41 8.84 -6.60
N THR A 42 20.22 9.37 -7.81
CA THR A 42 21.12 10.42 -8.35
C THR A 42 20.91 11.81 -7.74
N VAL A 43 19.76 12.06 -7.13
CA VAL A 43 19.47 13.37 -6.49
C VAL A 43 19.65 13.34 -4.97
N LEU A 44 19.88 12.16 -4.37
CA LEU A 44 20.23 12.03 -2.95
C LEU A 44 21.73 12.24 -2.74
N VAL A 45 22.09 12.85 -1.61
CA VAL A 45 23.50 12.80 -1.13
C VAL A 45 23.87 11.34 -0.80
N PRO A 46 25.19 10.98 -0.77
CA PRO A 46 25.61 9.59 -0.51
C PRO A 46 25.04 8.99 0.77
N GLU A 47 24.92 9.80 1.84
CA GLU A 47 24.29 9.40 3.11
C GLU A 47 22.79 9.76 3.21
N GLY A 48 22.20 10.19 2.10
CA GLY A 48 20.80 10.59 2.04
C GLY A 48 19.84 9.41 2.23
N ALA A 49 18.64 9.71 2.71
CA ALA A 49 17.64 8.71 3.00
C ALA A 49 16.44 8.79 2.03
N LEU A 50 16.02 7.63 1.55
CA LEU A 50 14.70 7.43 0.93
C LEU A 50 13.75 6.91 2.01
N VAL A 51 12.73 7.70 2.35
CA VAL A 51 11.68 7.34 3.30
C VAL A 51 10.40 7.07 2.53
N VAL A 52 9.84 5.88 2.70
CA VAL A 52 8.64 5.47 1.97
C VAL A 52 7.55 5.04 2.95
N MET A 53 6.35 5.59 2.77
CA MET A 53 5.13 5.08 3.38
C MET A 53 4.11 4.87 2.27
N ASP A 54 3.78 3.60 1.98
CA ASP A 54 2.94 3.28 0.84
C ASP A 54 2.09 2.03 1.06
N PHE A 55 1.12 1.82 0.18
CA PHE A 55 0.21 0.70 0.20
C PHE A 55 0.83 -0.52 -0.47
N VAL A 56 0.83 -1.65 0.21
CA VAL A 56 1.35 -2.93 -0.31
C VAL A 56 0.24 -3.94 -0.56
N GLY A 57 -0.97 -3.60 -0.14
CA GLY A 57 -2.13 -4.49 -0.23
C GLY A 57 -2.21 -5.51 0.91
N MET A 58 -3.42 -5.93 1.21
CA MET A 58 -3.65 -6.92 2.25
C MET A 58 -3.28 -8.34 1.80
N GLY A 59 -2.58 -9.08 2.64
CA GLY A 59 -2.38 -10.51 2.47
C GLY A 59 -3.69 -11.32 2.57
N PRO A 60 -3.72 -12.57 2.09
CA PRO A 60 -4.95 -13.39 2.05
C PRO A 60 -5.58 -13.62 3.42
N LEU A 61 -4.78 -13.82 4.47
CA LEU A 61 -5.27 -13.96 5.85
C LEU A 61 -5.94 -12.68 6.35
N CYS A 62 -5.35 -11.52 6.08
CA CYS A 62 -5.92 -10.23 6.48
C CYS A 62 -7.18 -9.90 5.67
N LYS A 63 -7.26 -10.29 4.40
CA LYS A 63 -8.47 -10.19 3.59
C LYS A 63 -9.60 -11.03 4.17
N LEU A 64 -9.31 -12.27 4.56
CA LEU A 64 -10.29 -13.16 5.19
C LEU A 64 -10.74 -12.62 6.56
N GLY A 65 -9.78 -12.17 7.40
CA GLY A 65 -10.06 -11.54 8.67
C GLY A 65 -10.90 -10.26 8.52
N SER A 66 -10.57 -9.40 7.55
CA SER A 66 -11.34 -8.20 7.24
C SER A 66 -12.77 -8.53 6.79
N ALA A 67 -12.95 -9.56 5.97
CA ALA A 67 -14.28 -10.00 5.53
C ALA A 67 -15.11 -10.53 6.72
N PHE A 68 -14.49 -11.28 7.62
CA PHE A 68 -15.13 -11.76 8.84
C PHE A 68 -15.53 -10.61 9.78
N LEU A 69 -14.60 -9.71 10.07
CA LEU A 69 -14.86 -8.53 10.90
C LEU A 69 -15.94 -7.64 10.27
N PHE A 70 -15.90 -7.44 8.96
CA PHE A 70 -16.92 -6.68 8.24
C PHE A 70 -18.32 -7.32 8.37
N ALA A 71 -18.40 -8.64 8.39
CA ALA A 71 -19.67 -9.35 8.59
C ALA A 71 -20.23 -9.13 10.00
N LEU A 72 -19.37 -9.03 11.02
CA LEU A 72 -19.78 -8.84 12.42
C LEU A 72 -20.06 -7.39 12.79
N LEU A 73 -19.29 -6.43 12.24
CA LEU A 73 -19.40 -5.02 12.59
C LEU A 73 -20.69 -4.39 12.02
N PRO A 74 -21.36 -3.49 12.78
CA PRO A 74 -22.45 -2.71 12.25
C PRO A 74 -21.93 -1.68 11.24
N THR A 75 -22.24 -1.88 9.96
CA THR A 75 -21.84 -1.03 8.84
C THR A 75 -23.07 -0.50 8.09
N PHE A 76 -22.85 0.32 7.06
CA PHE A 76 -23.91 0.82 6.18
C PHE A 76 -24.71 -0.28 5.46
N GLN A 77 -24.16 -1.50 5.36
CA GLN A 77 -24.87 -2.61 4.72
C GLN A 77 -25.67 -3.41 5.75
N PRO A 78 -26.96 -3.70 5.47
CA PRO A 78 -27.79 -4.49 6.36
C PRO A 78 -27.22 -5.92 6.47
N TYR A 79 -27.37 -6.51 7.65
CA TYR A 79 -26.83 -7.86 7.94
C TYR A 79 -27.28 -8.93 6.92
N ARG A 80 -28.52 -8.87 6.43
CA ARG A 80 -29.00 -9.80 5.39
C ARG A 80 -28.13 -9.77 4.10
N GLN A 81 -27.59 -8.62 3.74
CA GLN A 81 -26.71 -8.50 2.57
C GLN A 81 -25.28 -8.96 2.88
N LYS A 82 -24.84 -8.84 4.11
CA LYS A 82 -23.51 -9.30 4.54
C LYS A 82 -23.43 -10.84 4.56
N TRP A 83 -24.48 -11.52 4.96
CA TRP A 83 -24.54 -12.98 4.98
C TRP A 83 -24.57 -13.62 3.57
N ARG A 84 -24.77 -12.84 2.51
CA ARG A 84 -24.49 -13.28 1.13
C ARG A 84 -22.97 -13.30 0.84
N LEU A 85 -22.15 -13.43 1.86
CA LEU A 85 -20.69 -13.42 1.85
C LEU A 85 -20.11 -14.46 0.87
N ARG A 86 -20.74 -15.62 0.72
CA ARG A 86 -20.31 -16.67 -0.25
C ARG A 86 -20.20 -16.15 -1.69
N ARG A 87 -21.14 -15.29 -2.12
CA ARG A 87 -21.09 -14.73 -3.49
C ARG A 87 -19.97 -13.69 -3.62
N ARG A 88 -19.74 -12.88 -2.57
CA ARG A 88 -18.69 -11.84 -2.58
C ARG A 88 -17.29 -12.42 -2.49
N ILE A 89 -17.07 -13.46 -1.66
CA ILE A 89 -15.78 -14.17 -1.62
C ILE A 89 -15.48 -14.80 -2.98
N ARG A 90 -16.47 -15.39 -3.62
CA ARG A 90 -16.32 -15.98 -4.94
C ARG A 90 -16.06 -14.95 -6.03
N SER A 91 -16.75 -13.79 -6.02
CA SER A 91 -16.48 -12.70 -6.96
C SER A 91 -15.12 -12.07 -6.72
N TYR A 92 -14.70 -11.93 -5.45
CA TYR A 92 -13.41 -11.41 -5.08
C TYR A 92 -12.25 -12.32 -5.53
N LEU A 93 -12.35 -13.63 -5.26
CA LEU A 93 -11.36 -14.61 -5.72
C LEU A 93 -11.32 -14.70 -7.26
N SER A 94 -12.46 -14.53 -7.95
CA SER A 94 -12.50 -14.48 -9.40
C SER A 94 -11.91 -13.19 -9.97
N SER A 95 -12.07 -12.05 -9.31
CA SER A 95 -11.46 -10.78 -9.71
C SER A 95 -9.93 -10.79 -9.52
N GLU A 96 -9.42 -11.37 -8.44
CA GLU A 96 -7.98 -11.58 -8.24
C GLU A 96 -7.38 -12.51 -9.31
N LYS A 97 -8.11 -13.55 -9.68
CA LYS A 97 -7.67 -14.47 -10.74
C LYS A 97 -7.65 -13.79 -12.12
N ARG A 98 -8.64 -12.93 -12.41
CA ARG A 98 -8.68 -12.11 -13.64
C ARG A 98 -7.55 -11.07 -13.66
N LYS A 99 -7.29 -10.36 -12.55
CA LYS A 99 -6.18 -9.42 -12.42
C LYS A 99 -4.83 -10.09 -12.69
N ARG A 100 -4.59 -11.28 -12.14
CA ARG A 100 -3.36 -12.06 -12.43
C ARG A 100 -3.24 -12.41 -13.90
N GLN A 101 -4.33 -12.87 -14.53
CA GLN A 101 -4.35 -13.20 -15.95
C GLN A 101 -4.15 -12.00 -16.86
N SER A 102 -4.67 -10.81 -16.53
CA SER A 102 -4.48 -9.59 -17.32
C SER A 102 -3.06 -9.03 -17.19
N ILE A 103 -2.41 -9.18 -16.04
CA ILE A 103 -0.98 -8.83 -15.87
C ILE A 103 -0.10 -9.76 -16.71
N ASP A 104 -0.38 -11.07 -16.69
CA ASP A 104 0.36 -12.07 -17.48
C ASP A 104 0.14 -11.92 -19.00
N SER A 105 -1.01 -11.38 -19.43
CA SER A 105 -1.36 -11.21 -20.86
C SER A 105 -1.03 -9.83 -21.44
N GLY A 106 -0.48 -8.91 -20.63
CA GLY A 106 -0.13 -7.55 -21.09
C GLY A 106 -1.33 -6.66 -21.45
N THR A 107 -2.55 -7.10 -21.19
CA THR A 107 -3.77 -6.34 -21.49
C THR A 107 -4.09 -5.38 -20.35
N LEU A 108 -3.52 -4.19 -20.38
CA LEU A 108 -3.71 -3.13 -19.39
C LEU A 108 -5.11 -2.48 -19.40
N GLU A 109 -5.92 -2.73 -20.44
CA GLU A 109 -7.19 -2.02 -20.68
C GLU A 109 -8.36 -2.36 -19.73
N GLN A 110 -8.22 -3.33 -18.84
CA GLN A 110 -9.33 -3.76 -17.93
C GLN A 110 -9.10 -3.47 -16.46
N LEU A 111 -8.12 -2.63 -16.15
CA LEU A 111 -7.88 -2.14 -14.80
C LEU A 111 -8.85 -1.01 -14.47
N ASN A 112 -9.25 -0.92 -13.20
CA ASN A 112 -10.20 0.05 -12.66
C ASN A 112 -10.22 1.38 -13.45
N PRO A 113 -11.35 1.79 -14.08
CA PRO A 113 -11.39 3.00 -14.92
C PRO A 113 -11.04 4.27 -14.15
N ASP A 114 -11.22 4.29 -12.83
CA ASP A 114 -10.92 5.44 -11.98
C ASP A 114 -9.43 5.50 -11.55
N SER A 115 -8.70 4.38 -11.62
CA SER A 115 -7.26 4.29 -11.36
C SER A 115 -6.69 3.00 -11.96
N PRO A 116 -6.37 3.00 -13.27
CA PRO A 116 -5.92 1.79 -13.97
C PRO A 116 -4.60 1.24 -13.44
N PHE A 117 -3.84 2.04 -12.70
CA PHE A 117 -2.50 1.72 -12.20
C PHE A 117 -2.47 1.34 -10.70
N GLU A 118 -3.60 1.49 -10.01
CA GLU A 118 -3.72 1.13 -8.60
C GLU A 118 -3.45 -0.36 -8.39
N GLU A 119 -2.47 -0.72 -7.56
CA GLU A 119 -2.01 -2.08 -7.23
C GLU A 119 -1.02 -2.74 -8.24
N ILE A 120 -0.65 -2.17 -9.37
CA ILE A 120 0.34 -2.79 -10.27
C ILE A 120 1.70 -2.92 -9.57
N SER A 121 2.12 -1.86 -8.91
CA SER A 121 3.44 -1.77 -8.27
C SER A 121 3.43 -2.17 -6.79
N GLY A 122 2.30 -2.12 -6.09
CA GLY A 122 2.23 -2.16 -4.63
C GLY A 122 3.00 -3.31 -3.96
N LYS A 123 2.86 -4.54 -4.47
CA LYS A 123 3.56 -5.71 -3.90
C LYS A 123 5.03 -5.79 -4.28
N SER A 124 5.43 -5.16 -5.37
CA SER A 124 6.81 -5.16 -5.86
C SER A 124 7.65 -4.03 -5.29
N ILE A 125 7.01 -2.96 -4.77
CA ILE A 125 7.70 -1.78 -4.24
C ILE A 125 8.80 -2.13 -3.22
N PRO A 126 8.52 -2.85 -2.11
CA PRO A 126 9.56 -3.15 -1.13
C PRO A 126 10.68 -4.03 -1.70
N LYS A 127 10.36 -4.89 -2.68
CA LYS A 127 11.35 -5.75 -3.33
C LYS A 127 12.27 -4.94 -4.25
N LEU A 128 11.73 -4.03 -5.05
CA LEU A 128 12.49 -3.15 -5.91
C LEU A 128 13.37 -2.18 -5.12
N ILE A 129 12.87 -1.64 -4.01
CA ILE A 129 13.69 -0.79 -3.15
C ILE A 129 14.88 -1.59 -2.60
N ARG A 130 14.66 -2.81 -2.10
CA ARG A 130 15.74 -3.67 -1.57
C ARG A 130 16.79 -4.08 -2.62
N SER A 131 16.46 -4.07 -3.91
CA SER A 131 17.44 -4.38 -4.96
C SER A 131 18.38 -3.22 -5.27
N ARG A 132 18.02 -1.97 -4.89
CA ARG A 132 18.79 -0.76 -5.21
C ARG A 132 19.27 0.01 -3.98
N TYR A 133 18.66 -0.24 -2.83
CA TYR A 133 18.91 0.49 -1.59
C TYR A 133 19.18 -0.47 -0.44
N ALA A 134 20.07 -0.07 0.45
CA ALA A 134 20.24 -0.70 1.75
C ALA A 134 19.08 -0.30 2.67
N VAL A 135 18.19 -1.23 2.99
CA VAL A 135 17.04 -0.98 3.85
C VAL A 135 17.47 -1.03 5.31
N GLU A 136 17.30 0.08 6.03
CA GLU A 136 17.62 0.22 7.45
C GLU A 136 16.43 -0.14 8.35
N GLU A 137 15.23 0.33 7.94
CA GLU A 137 13.98 0.04 8.67
C GLU A 137 12.90 -0.45 7.73
N TYR A 138 12.13 -1.41 8.18
CA TYR A 138 10.95 -1.89 7.47
C TYR A 138 9.94 -2.48 8.44
N PHE A 139 8.71 -1.98 8.40
CA PHE A 139 7.58 -2.61 9.08
C PHE A 139 6.27 -2.38 8.32
N THR A 140 5.30 -3.24 8.57
CA THR A 140 3.96 -3.09 8.01
C THR A 140 2.96 -2.70 9.10
N PHE A 141 1.83 -2.10 8.71
CA PHE A 141 0.83 -1.60 9.65
C PHE A 141 -0.58 -1.56 9.03
N LEU A 142 -1.60 -1.28 9.83
CA LEU A 142 -3.01 -1.11 9.45
C LEU A 142 -3.63 -2.25 8.63
N PRO A 143 -3.58 -3.53 9.07
CA PRO A 143 -4.19 -4.63 8.33
C PRO A 143 -5.73 -4.52 8.24
N PHE A 144 -6.41 -3.97 9.25
CA PHE A 144 -7.88 -3.91 9.32
C PHE A 144 -8.44 -2.51 9.50
N TRP A 145 -7.82 -1.69 10.33
CA TRP A 145 -8.35 -0.39 10.78
C TRP A 145 -8.66 0.53 9.60
N TYR A 146 -7.70 0.68 8.69
CA TYR A 146 -7.84 1.55 7.53
C TYR A 146 -9.08 1.21 6.70
N TYR A 147 -9.33 -0.07 6.48
CA TYR A 147 -10.42 -0.54 5.64
C TYR A 147 -11.78 -0.59 6.35
N LEU A 148 -11.79 -0.91 7.65
CA LEU A 148 -13.02 -1.18 8.40
C LEU A 148 -13.53 0.02 9.19
N ALA A 149 -12.65 0.82 9.80
CA ALA A 149 -13.05 1.91 10.68
C ALA A 149 -13.97 2.95 10.00
N PRO A 150 -13.73 3.38 8.75
CA PRO A 150 -14.62 4.32 8.07
C PRO A 150 -16.01 3.74 7.77
N LYS A 151 -16.15 2.42 7.78
CA LYS A 151 -17.41 1.72 7.44
C LYS A 151 -18.30 1.45 8.65
N ILE A 152 -17.80 1.68 9.87
CA ILE A 152 -18.55 1.44 11.11
C ILE A 152 -19.66 2.46 11.27
N ARG A 153 -20.88 1.97 11.50
CA ARG A 153 -22.08 2.75 11.73
C ARG A 153 -22.58 2.56 13.15
N LEU A 154 -22.02 3.33 14.06
CA LEU A 154 -22.39 3.41 15.47
C LEU A 154 -22.50 4.87 15.90
N PRO A 155 -23.21 5.19 16.99
CA PRO A 155 -23.08 6.48 17.66
C PRO A 155 -21.62 6.82 17.95
N HIS A 156 -21.30 8.10 18.08
CA HIS A 156 -19.92 8.60 18.16
C HIS A 156 -19.03 7.82 19.13
N ALA A 157 -19.49 7.63 20.38
CA ALA A 157 -18.73 6.89 21.40
C ALA A 157 -18.48 5.41 21.00
N GLY A 158 -19.51 4.73 20.47
CA GLY A 158 -19.40 3.34 20.02
C GLY A 158 -18.49 3.19 18.79
N ARG A 159 -18.55 4.15 17.86
CA ARG A 159 -17.66 4.17 16.69
C ARG A 159 -16.20 4.35 17.11
N TYR A 160 -15.94 5.27 18.04
CA TYR A 160 -14.60 5.49 18.58
C TYR A 160 -14.04 4.25 19.29
N ALA A 161 -14.86 3.61 20.16
CA ALA A 161 -14.48 2.39 20.84
C ALA A 161 -14.17 1.24 19.86
N ALA A 162 -15.01 1.04 18.85
CA ALA A 162 -14.80 0.02 17.82
C ALA A 162 -13.54 0.30 16.98
N ALA A 163 -13.29 1.55 16.59
CA ALA A 163 -12.09 1.93 15.87
C ALA A 163 -10.82 1.70 16.72
N ARG A 164 -10.88 2.00 18.02
CA ARG A 164 -9.78 1.73 18.96
C ARG A 164 -9.50 0.23 19.11
N LEU A 165 -10.54 -0.59 19.21
CA LEU A 165 -10.39 -2.05 19.26
C LEU A 165 -9.77 -2.61 17.97
N LEU A 166 -10.20 -2.14 16.79
CA LEU A 166 -9.59 -2.51 15.52
C LEU A 166 -8.10 -2.15 15.48
N ARG A 167 -7.73 -0.94 15.95
CA ARG A 167 -6.34 -0.51 16.01
C ARG A 167 -5.49 -1.37 16.96
N LEU A 168 -6.05 -1.77 18.10
CA LEU A 168 -5.39 -2.70 19.00
C LEU A 168 -5.20 -4.08 18.36
N SER A 169 -6.23 -4.58 17.67
CA SER A 169 -6.15 -5.83 16.90
C SER A 169 -5.08 -5.74 15.81
N ASP A 170 -4.98 -4.63 15.10
CA ASP A 170 -3.94 -4.38 14.11
C ASP A 170 -2.54 -4.50 14.71
N ASN A 171 -2.30 -3.88 15.86
CA ASN A 171 -1.01 -3.92 16.54
C ASN A 171 -0.64 -5.35 16.99
N VAL A 172 -1.61 -6.14 17.45
CA VAL A 172 -1.38 -7.54 17.82
C VAL A 172 -1.06 -8.39 16.59
N ILE A 173 -1.84 -8.24 15.53
CA ILE A 173 -1.65 -9.00 14.29
C ILE A 173 -0.30 -8.69 13.63
N VAL A 174 0.07 -7.41 13.54
CA VAL A 174 1.36 -7.02 12.94
C VAL A 174 2.55 -7.51 13.77
N ARG A 175 2.43 -7.54 15.10
CA ARG A 175 3.48 -8.13 15.97
C ARG A 175 3.63 -9.64 15.78
N ALA A 176 2.51 -10.36 15.63
CA ALA A 176 2.51 -11.80 15.38
C ALA A 176 2.91 -12.15 13.95
N PHE A 177 2.55 -11.30 12.98
CA PHE A 177 2.77 -11.49 11.54
C PHE A 177 3.27 -10.19 10.91
N PRO A 178 4.58 -9.89 10.97
CA PRO A 178 5.15 -8.60 10.56
C PRO A 178 4.86 -8.16 9.12
N ASN A 179 4.54 -9.09 8.23
CA ASN A 179 4.22 -8.82 6.82
C ASN A 179 2.70 -8.80 6.53
N SER A 180 1.86 -8.65 7.55
CA SER A 180 0.40 -8.70 7.41
C SER A 180 -0.26 -7.35 7.17
N GLY A 181 0.45 -6.24 7.35
CA GLY A 181 -0.08 -4.89 7.16
C GLY A 181 -0.50 -4.61 5.72
N ALA A 182 -1.45 -3.70 5.55
CA ALA A 182 -1.87 -3.20 4.24
C ALA A 182 -0.95 -2.08 3.74
N TYR A 183 -0.32 -1.38 4.67
CA TYR A 183 0.68 -0.35 4.44
C TYR A 183 2.04 -0.80 4.96
N PHE A 184 3.10 -0.23 4.41
CA PHE A 184 4.44 -0.37 4.93
C PHE A 184 5.10 0.98 5.12
N PHE A 185 6.03 1.02 6.06
CA PHE A 185 7.00 2.10 6.25
C PHE A 185 8.39 1.52 6.01
N LEU A 186 9.22 2.28 5.32
CA LEU A 186 10.56 1.86 4.96
C LEU A 186 11.50 3.06 4.95
N VAL A 187 12.70 2.87 5.52
CA VAL A 187 13.84 3.80 5.40
C VAL A 187 14.97 3.07 4.72
N ALA A 188 15.54 3.66 3.70
CA ALA A 188 16.63 3.06 2.94
C ALA A 188 17.64 4.12 2.46
N ARG A 189 18.88 3.69 2.24
CA ARG A 189 19.97 4.50 1.67
C ARG A 189 20.42 3.95 0.33
N PRO A 190 20.87 4.79 -0.61
CA PRO A 190 21.46 4.31 -1.85
C PRO A 190 22.59 3.32 -1.58
N LEU A 191 22.69 2.26 -2.38
CA LEU A 191 23.87 1.40 -2.37
C LEU A 191 25.07 2.22 -2.92
N THR A 192 26.19 2.18 -2.22
CA THR A 192 27.38 2.96 -2.56
C THR A 192 27.96 2.72 -3.96
N ASN A 193 27.49 1.70 -4.66
CA ASN A 193 27.94 1.37 -6.03
C ASN A 193 27.18 2.15 -7.13
N ASP A 194 26.10 2.88 -6.79
CA ASP A 194 25.29 3.63 -7.77
C ASP A 194 25.64 5.14 -7.81
N VAL A 195 26.69 5.56 -7.07
CA VAL A 195 27.17 6.94 -6.99
C VAL A 195 28.51 7.05 -7.73
N ALA A 196 28.49 6.80 -9.02
CA ALA A 196 29.63 7.02 -9.91
C ALA A 196 29.24 7.86 -11.13
#